data_ffd0f836781a30e43f09167a415bf1b9
#
_entry.id   ffd0f836781a30e43f09167a415bf1b9
#
_cell.length_a   1.000
_cell.length_b   1.000
_cell.length_c   1.000
_cell.angle_alpha   90.00
_cell.angle_beta   90.00
_cell.angle_gamma   90.00
#
_symmetry.space_group_name_H-M   'P 1'
#
loop_
_entity.id
_entity.type
_entity.pdbx_description
1 polymer ?
#
loop_
_entity_poly.entity_id
_entity_poly.type
_entity_poly.pdbx_seq_one_letter_code
_entity_poly.pdbx_strand_id
1 'polypeptide(L)'
;MFAGKSLLGIKPHEINQAGVARVFQTPEIFADLNLRENIMIPTFAHIDGAFRINAWQAVSGRTDVMERADHILHDVDLYEKKDMIAGSLSRGDKRRLELAMCLVQEPKLLLLDEPTAGMSRSDTNNTIDLLKKIGERGITKIIIEHDMQVVFSLAYKISVLARGTVIAEGPPDTIKGDPRVQEAYLGGTVV
;
A
#
# COMPACT_ATOMS: atom_id res chain seq x y z
N MET A 1 17.50 3.85 8.90
CA MET A 1 17.96 4.91 7.96
C MET A 1 17.15 4.80 6.68
N PHE A 2 16.66 5.91 6.15
CA PHE A 2 15.96 5.99 4.85
C PHE A 2 16.56 7.15 4.06
N ALA A 3 16.99 6.90 2.81
CA ALA A 3 17.68 7.88 1.96
C ALA A 3 18.79 8.67 2.69
N GLY A 4 19.58 7.98 3.53
CA GLY A 4 20.69 8.57 4.29
C GLY A 4 20.28 9.31 5.57
N LYS A 5 18.99 9.41 5.90
CA LYS A 5 18.49 10.11 7.09
C LYS A 5 17.93 9.12 8.12
N SER A 6 18.11 9.40 9.42
CA SER A 6 17.47 8.63 10.48
C SER A 6 15.96 8.95 10.50
N LEU A 7 15.13 7.92 10.64
CA LEU A 7 13.69 8.09 10.87
C LEU A 7 13.33 8.06 12.36
N LEU A 8 14.30 7.87 13.25
CA LEU A 8 14.05 7.81 14.68
C LEU A 8 13.77 9.20 15.24
N GLY A 9 12.65 9.32 15.97
CA GLY A 9 12.26 10.55 16.65
C GLY A 9 11.61 11.62 15.78
N ILE A 10 11.43 11.38 14.46
CA ILE A 10 10.68 12.30 13.60
C ILE A 10 9.18 11.97 13.63
N LYS A 11 8.35 12.96 13.36
CA LYS A 11 6.89 12.83 13.43
C LYS A 11 6.35 12.02 12.23
N PRO A 12 5.20 11.32 12.36
CA PRO A 12 4.64 10.51 11.28
C PRO A 12 4.43 11.26 9.96
N HIS A 13 3.97 12.50 10.00
CA HIS A 13 3.77 13.31 8.78
C HIS A 13 5.11 13.68 8.10
N GLU A 14 6.19 13.86 8.86
CA GLU A 14 7.52 14.10 8.31
C GLU A 14 8.10 12.84 7.67
N ILE A 15 7.79 11.65 8.21
CA ILE A 15 8.13 10.35 7.61
C ILE A 15 7.41 10.21 6.26
N ASN A 16 6.13 10.55 6.22
CA ASN A 16 5.34 10.53 5.00
C ASN A 16 5.91 11.49 3.95
N GLN A 17 6.21 12.74 4.34
CA GLN A 17 6.83 13.73 3.45
C GLN A 17 8.24 13.34 2.98
N ALA A 18 8.96 12.51 3.73
CA ALA A 18 10.23 11.94 3.28
C ALA A 18 10.06 10.89 2.16
N GLY A 19 8.83 10.47 1.88
CA GLY A 19 8.48 9.53 0.83
C GLY A 19 8.24 8.09 1.33
N VAL A 20 7.84 7.92 2.58
CA VAL A 20 7.43 6.62 3.14
C VAL A 20 5.92 6.64 3.37
N ALA A 21 5.19 5.80 2.65
CA ALA A 21 3.76 5.60 2.87
C ALA A 21 3.49 4.22 3.49
N ARG A 22 2.42 4.10 4.26
CA ARG A 22 1.99 2.85 4.88
C ARG A 22 0.52 2.58 4.60
N VAL A 23 0.24 1.35 4.21
CA VAL A 23 -1.10 0.77 4.10
C VAL A 23 -1.30 -0.14 5.31
N PHE A 24 -2.37 0.07 6.05
CA PHE A 24 -2.65 -0.65 7.29
C PHE A 24 -3.45 -1.94 7.02
N GLN A 25 -3.50 -2.85 7.98
CA GLN A 25 -4.28 -4.09 7.89
C GLN A 25 -5.78 -3.81 7.68
N THR A 26 -6.33 -2.82 8.39
CA THR A 26 -7.69 -2.31 8.14
C THR A 26 -7.57 -1.06 7.27
N PRO A 27 -8.29 -0.97 6.13
CA PRO A 27 -8.23 0.20 5.27
C PRO A 27 -8.63 1.49 5.99
N GLU A 28 -7.73 2.46 6.00
CA GLU A 28 -7.91 3.79 6.58
C GLU A 28 -8.41 4.75 5.50
N ILE A 29 -9.75 4.84 5.35
CA ILE A 29 -10.42 5.69 4.37
C ILE A 29 -11.45 6.61 5.04
N PHE A 30 -11.78 7.71 4.42
CA PHE A 30 -12.86 8.60 4.85
C PHE A 30 -14.18 8.04 4.32
N ALA A 31 -14.86 7.24 5.14
CA ALA A 31 -16.01 6.43 4.74
C ALA A 31 -17.21 7.25 4.22
N ASP A 32 -17.39 8.48 4.75
CA ASP A 32 -18.50 9.38 4.42
C ASP A 32 -18.23 10.27 3.19
N LEU A 33 -17.01 10.24 2.65
CA LEU A 33 -16.61 10.97 1.46
C LEU A 33 -16.66 10.06 0.22
N ASN A 34 -16.78 10.67 -0.97
CA ASN A 34 -16.65 9.94 -2.21
C ASN A 34 -15.18 9.56 -2.50
N LEU A 35 -14.93 8.72 -3.51
CA LEU A 35 -13.59 8.22 -3.81
C LEU A 35 -12.65 9.35 -4.23
N ARG A 36 -13.12 10.28 -5.06
CA ARG A 36 -12.32 11.42 -5.52
C ARG A 36 -11.90 12.29 -4.33
N GLU A 37 -12.83 12.60 -3.44
CA GLU A 37 -12.55 13.39 -2.22
C GLU A 37 -11.53 12.70 -1.32
N ASN A 38 -11.61 11.37 -1.16
CA ASN A 38 -10.61 10.58 -0.44
C ASN A 38 -9.20 10.77 -0.99
N ILE A 39 -9.04 10.82 -2.33
CA ILE A 39 -7.73 11.03 -2.96
C ILE A 39 -7.29 12.50 -2.89
N MET A 40 -8.22 13.45 -2.98
CA MET A 40 -7.90 14.87 -2.93
C MET A 40 -7.26 15.27 -1.59
N ILE A 41 -7.69 14.70 -0.46
CA ILE A 41 -7.13 15.00 0.86
C ILE A 41 -5.62 14.78 0.92
N PRO A 42 -5.08 13.58 0.65
CA PRO A 42 -3.63 13.37 0.63
C PRO A 42 -2.93 14.13 -0.50
N THR A 43 -3.63 14.42 -1.61
CA THR A 43 -3.09 15.26 -2.70
C THR A 43 -2.80 16.67 -2.21
N PHE A 44 -3.73 17.30 -1.49
CA PHE A 44 -3.51 18.61 -0.87
C PHE A 44 -2.34 18.57 0.11
N ALA A 45 -2.29 17.55 0.99
CA ALA A 45 -1.20 17.41 1.96
C ALA A 45 0.17 17.27 1.28
N HIS A 46 0.22 16.64 0.11
CA HIS A 46 1.44 16.47 -0.68
C HIS A 46 1.88 17.78 -1.36
N ILE A 47 0.94 18.49 -2.01
CA ILE A 47 1.25 19.71 -2.78
C ILE A 47 1.52 20.91 -1.85
N ASP A 48 0.65 21.14 -0.88
CA ASP A 48 0.67 22.35 -0.04
C ASP A 48 1.51 22.17 1.24
N GLY A 49 1.98 20.96 1.51
CA GLY A 49 2.64 20.57 2.75
C GLY A 49 1.66 20.32 3.89
N ALA A 50 2.06 19.50 4.86
CA ALA A 50 1.23 19.21 6.02
C ALA A 50 0.90 20.52 6.76
N PHE A 51 -0.39 20.78 6.99
CA PHE A 51 -0.92 21.95 7.74
C PHE A 51 -0.93 23.32 7.02
N ARG A 52 -0.62 23.41 5.74
CA ARG A 52 -0.87 24.62 4.94
C ARG A 52 -2.19 24.49 4.18
N ILE A 53 -3.29 24.54 4.89
CA ILE A 53 -4.60 24.69 4.24
C ILE A 53 -4.67 26.14 3.77
N ASN A 54 -4.56 26.35 2.48
CA ASN A 54 -4.86 27.64 1.86
C ASN A 54 -6.39 27.76 1.80
N ALA A 55 -7.01 28.06 2.96
CA ALA A 55 -8.46 28.11 3.14
C ALA A 55 -9.19 29.10 2.21
N TRP A 56 -8.43 29.93 1.49
CA TRP A 56 -8.92 30.92 0.54
C TRP A 56 -9.08 30.38 -0.88
N GLN A 57 -8.49 29.23 -1.22
CA GLN A 57 -8.73 28.58 -2.50
C GLN A 57 -9.84 27.56 -2.32
N ALA A 58 -11.01 27.87 -2.83
CA ALA A 58 -12.11 26.90 -2.86
C ALA A 58 -11.62 25.59 -3.52
N VAL A 59 -11.91 24.45 -2.89
CA VAL A 59 -11.56 23.11 -3.36
C VAL A 59 -12.00 22.90 -4.82
N SER A 60 -13.15 23.48 -5.20
CA SER A 60 -13.72 23.45 -6.56
C SER A 60 -12.90 24.20 -7.62
N GLY A 61 -11.93 25.02 -7.24
CA GLY A 61 -11.04 25.73 -8.18
C GLY A 61 -9.70 25.06 -8.43
N ARG A 62 -9.40 23.93 -7.74
CA ARG A 62 -8.13 23.22 -7.85
C ARG A 62 -8.22 22.08 -8.88
N THR A 63 -8.22 22.45 -10.15
CA THR A 63 -8.27 21.47 -11.27
C THR A 63 -7.07 20.53 -11.26
N ASP A 64 -5.89 21.02 -10.87
CA ASP A 64 -4.67 20.24 -10.70
C ASP A 64 -4.82 19.05 -9.71
N VAL A 65 -5.50 19.30 -8.58
CA VAL A 65 -5.77 18.27 -7.57
C VAL A 65 -6.80 17.26 -8.07
N MET A 66 -7.84 17.76 -8.76
CA MET A 66 -8.89 16.89 -9.31
C MET A 66 -8.35 15.98 -10.42
N GLU A 67 -7.58 16.53 -11.35
CA GLU A 67 -6.96 15.76 -12.44
C GLU A 67 -6.01 14.69 -11.89
N ARG A 68 -5.23 15.03 -10.86
CA ARG A 68 -4.34 14.07 -10.21
C ARG A 68 -5.11 12.98 -9.49
N ALA A 69 -6.20 13.32 -8.80
CA ALA A 69 -7.08 12.34 -8.15
C ALA A 69 -7.72 11.41 -9.19
N ASP A 70 -8.23 11.95 -10.30
CA ASP A 70 -8.84 11.16 -11.37
C ASP A 70 -7.80 10.22 -12.03
N HIS A 71 -6.57 10.70 -12.27
CA HIS A 71 -5.50 9.88 -12.83
C HIS A 71 -5.17 8.67 -11.94
N ILE A 72 -5.00 8.90 -10.64
CA ILE A 72 -4.73 7.82 -9.69
C ILE A 72 -5.91 6.83 -9.58
N LEU A 73 -7.16 7.31 -9.64
CA LEU A 73 -8.33 6.43 -9.67
C LEU A 73 -8.36 5.54 -10.92
N HIS A 74 -7.90 6.03 -12.07
CA HIS A 74 -7.70 5.19 -13.27
C HIS A 74 -6.61 4.13 -13.02
N ASP A 75 -5.49 4.50 -12.41
CA ASP A 75 -4.38 3.58 -12.12
C ASP A 75 -4.78 2.37 -11.26
N VAL A 76 -5.77 2.55 -10.38
CA VAL A 76 -6.27 1.50 -9.48
C VAL A 76 -7.62 0.91 -9.91
N ASP A 77 -8.08 1.18 -11.13
CA ASP A 77 -9.35 0.70 -11.71
C ASP A 77 -10.59 1.07 -10.85
N LEU A 78 -10.62 2.29 -10.30
CA LEU A 78 -11.74 2.81 -9.51
C LEU A 78 -12.37 4.08 -10.09
N TYR A 79 -11.94 4.55 -11.24
CA TYR A 79 -12.41 5.83 -11.82
C TYR A 79 -13.92 5.87 -12.04
N GLU A 80 -14.52 4.79 -12.53
CA GLU A 80 -15.96 4.72 -12.78
C GLU A 80 -16.78 4.82 -11.48
N LYS A 81 -16.14 4.62 -10.33
CA LYS A 81 -16.76 4.71 -9.00
C LYS A 81 -16.41 6.02 -8.27
N LYS A 82 -15.76 6.97 -8.92
CA LYS A 82 -15.19 8.19 -8.31
C LYS A 82 -16.16 9.00 -7.46
N ASP A 83 -17.44 9.01 -7.82
CA ASP A 83 -18.50 9.75 -7.12
C ASP A 83 -19.28 8.89 -6.10
N MET A 84 -18.94 7.60 -5.94
CA MET A 84 -19.52 6.73 -4.92
C MET A 84 -18.97 7.05 -3.54
N ILE A 85 -19.80 6.87 -2.51
CA ILE A 85 -19.38 6.99 -1.12
C ILE A 85 -18.48 5.80 -0.74
N ALA A 86 -17.29 6.09 -0.23
CA ALA A 86 -16.26 5.10 0.04
C ALA A 86 -16.67 4.01 1.04
N GLY A 87 -17.56 4.35 1.98
CA GLY A 87 -18.12 3.40 2.95
C GLY A 87 -18.87 2.23 2.30
N SER A 88 -19.46 2.45 1.12
CA SER A 88 -20.25 1.45 0.39
C SER A 88 -19.42 0.46 -0.44
N LEU A 89 -18.12 0.68 -0.56
CA LEU A 89 -17.22 -0.16 -1.35
C LEU A 89 -17.05 -1.56 -0.76
N SER A 90 -16.76 -2.52 -1.65
CA SER A 90 -16.25 -3.83 -1.26
C SER A 90 -14.91 -3.71 -0.50
N ARG A 91 -14.51 -4.75 0.24
CA ARG A 91 -13.22 -4.76 0.94
C ARG A 91 -12.03 -4.60 -0.01
N GLY A 92 -12.09 -5.25 -1.17
CA GLY A 92 -11.04 -5.13 -2.19
C GLY A 92 -10.96 -3.71 -2.77
N ASP A 93 -12.11 -3.07 -3.04
CA ASP A 93 -12.14 -1.70 -3.53
C ASP A 93 -11.66 -0.70 -2.47
N LYS A 94 -12.01 -0.90 -1.18
CA LYS A 94 -11.48 -0.09 -0.08
C LYS A 94 -9.96 -0.17 0.00
N ARG A 95 -9.39 -1.36 -0.19
CA ARG A 95 -7.94 -1.54 -0.23
C ARG A 95 -7.30 -0.83 -1.42
N ARG A 96 -7.93 -0.93 -2.60
CA ARG A 96 -7.45 -0.20 -3.79
C ARG A 96 -7.52 1.30 -3.61
N LEU A 97 -8.57 1.82 -2.96
CA LEU A 97 -8.69 3.23 -2.63
C LEU A 97 -7.59 3.68 -1.65
N GLU A 98 -7.32 2.92 -0.59
CA GLU A 98 -6.24 3.21 0.35
C GLU A 98 -4.86 3.22 -0.34
N LEU A 99 -4.60 2.24 -1.22
CA LEU A 99 -3.40 2.23 -2.05
C LEU A 99 -3.30 3.49 -2.92
N ALA A 100 -4.41 3.91 -3.55
CA ALA A 100 -4.46 5.14 -4.33
C ALA A 100 -4.14 6.39 -3.49
N MET A 101 -4.67 6.48 -2.27
CA MET A 101 -4.37 7.56 -1.31
C MET A 101 -2.88 7.59 -0.92
N CYS A 102 -2.21 6.44 -0.89
CA CYS A 102 -0.76 6.38 -0.69
C CYS A 102 0.00 6.78 -1.96
N LEU A 103 -0.40 6.28 -3.12
CA LEU A 103 0.30 6.49 -4.40
C LEU A 103 0.26 7.94 -4.88
N VAL A 104 -0.83 8.67 -4.62
CA VAL A 104 -0.95 10.08 -5.00
C VAL A 104 0.11 10.98 -4.35
N GLN A 105 0.72 10.51 -3.27
CA GLN A 105 1.80 11.18 -2.54
C GLN A 105 3.20 10.84 -3.08
N GLU A 106 3.29 10.08 -4.18
CA GLU A 106 4.55 9.68 -4.85
C GLU A 106 5.58 9.05 -3.89
N PRO A 107 5.20 7.99 -3.16
CA PRO A 107 6.10 7.40 -2.18
C PRO A 107 7.30 6.72 -2.86
N LYS A 108 8.46 6.79 -2.21
CA LYS A 108 9.66 6.02 -2.58
C LYS A 108 9.65 4.64 -1.94
N LEU A 109 8.99 4.51 -0.80
CA LEU A 109 8.84 3.27 -0.03
C LEU A 109 7.38 3.11 0.40
N LEU A 110 6.80 1.98 0.06
CA LEU A 110 5.45 1.59 0.46
C LEU A 110 5.53 0.40 1.43
N LEU A 111 5.01 0.59 2.64
CA LEU A 111 4.90 -0.45 3.66
C LEU A 111 3.48 -1.02 3.61
N LEU A 112 3.36 -2.33 3.44
CA LEU A 112 2.09 -3.04 3.28
C LEU A 112 1.97 -4.10 4.37
N ASP A 113 0.92 -3.99 5.18
CA ASP A 113 0.64 -4.91 6.28
C ASP A 113 -0.59 -5.75 5.92
N GLU A 114 -0.36 -7.02 5.60
CA GLU A 114 -1.36 -7.99 5.14
C GLU A 114 -2.31 -7.42 4.07
N PRO A 115 -1.80 -6.93 2.92
CA PRO A 115 -2.61 -6.22 1.94
C PRO A 115 -3.73 -7.05 1.32
N THR A 116 -3.67 -8.39 1.45
CA THR A 116 -4.66 -9.30 0.88
C THR A 116 -5.56 -9.97 1.91
N ALA A 117 -5.42 -9.65 3.21
CA ALA A 117 -6.15 -10.31 4.28
C ALA A 117 -7.68 -10.22 4.13
N GLY A 118 -8.34 -11.39 4.17
CA GLY A 118 -9.81 -11.51 4.13
C GLY A 118 -10.45 -11.10 2.80
N MET A 119 -9.69 -11.11 1.70
CA MET A 119 -10.18 -10.89 0.35
C MET A 119 -10.68 -12.17 -0.31
N SER A 120 -11.55 -12.04 -1.30
CA SER A 120 -11.83 -13.12 -2.23
C SER A 120 -10.60 -13.44 -3.07
N ARG A 121 -10.54 -14.65 -3.65
CA ARG A 121 -9.42 -15.04 -4.53
C ARG A 121 -9.25 -14.10 -5.73
N SER A 122 -10.37 -13.61 -6.27
CA SER A 122 -10.37 -12.63 -7.36
C SER A 122 -9.75 -11.31 -6.93
N ASP A 123 -10.18 -10.77 -5.76
CA ASP A 123 -9.64 -9.51 -5.24
C ASP A 123 -8.16 -9.61 -4.89
N THR A 124 -7.73 -10.77 -4.34
CA THR A 124 -6.32 -11.06 -4.08
C THR A 124 -5.48 -10.98 -5.36
N ASN A 125 -5.92 -11.64 -6.44
CA ASN A 125 -5.22 -11.60 -7.72
C ASN A 125 -5.15 -10.17 -8.28
N ASN A 126 -6.25 -9.43 -8.25
CA ASN A 126 -6.29 -8.03 -8.68
C ASN A 126 -5.33 -7.15 -7.86
N THR A 127 -5.24 -7.40 -6.54
CA THR A 127 -4.30 -6.69 -5.66
C THR A 127 -2.85 -7.04 -5.98
N ILE A 128 -2.55 -8.32 -6.24
CA ILE A 128 -1.21 -8.75 -6.68
C ILE A 128 -0.81 -8.04 -7.97
N ASP A 129 -1.68 -8.01 -8.97
CA ASP A 129 -1.39 -7.38 -10.26
C ASP A 129 -1.19 -5.87 -10.11
N LEU A 130 -1.99 -5.19 -9.28
CA LEU A 130 -1.79 -3.79 -8.96
C LEU A 130 -0.43 -3.56 -8.26
N LEU A 131 -0.07 -4.39 -7.28
CA LEU A 131 1.22 -4.27 -6.58
C LEU A 131 2.42 -4.55 -7.51
N LYS A 132 2.28 -5.41 -8.53
CA LYS A 132 3.31 -5.59 -9.58
C LYS A 132 3.47 -4.31 -10.39
N LYS A 133 2.39 -3.74 -10.92
CA LYS A 133 2.39 -2.48 -11.67
C LYS A 133 3.04 -1.33 -10.87
N ILE A 134 2.77 -1.24 -9.56
CA ILE A 134 3.41 -0.27 -8.66
C ILE A 134 4.93 -0.49 -8.60
N GLY A 135 5.38 -1.75 -8.57
CA GLY A 135 6.81 -2.07 -8.59
C GLY A 135 7.52 -1.66 -9.87
N GLU A 136 6.86 -1.81 -11.01
CA GLU A 136 7.37 -1.39 -12.33
C GLU A 136 7.60 0.12 -12.42
N ARG A 137 6.90 0.92 -11.62
CA ARG A 137 7.12 2.37 -11.47
C ARG A 137 8.34 2.72 -10.60
N GLY A 138 9.10 1.74 -10.13
CA GLY A 138 10.29 1.95 -9.30
C GLY A 138 10.02 2.19 -7.81
N ILE A 139 8.79 2.00 -7.35
CA ILE A 139 8.44 2.14 -5.93
C ILE A 139 8.90 0.88 -5.17
N THR A 140 9.77 1.07 -4.19
CA THR A 140 10.19 -0.01 -3.29
C THR A 140 9.02 -0.41 -2.37
N LYS A 141 8.79 -1.72 -2.21
CA LYS A 141 7.74 -2.25 -1.33
C LYS A 141 8.33 -3.14 -0.26
N ILE A 142 7.86 -2.99 0.97
CA ILE A 142 8.04 -3.97 2.05
C ILE A 142 6.66 -4.49 2.38
N ILE A 143 6.47 -5.81 2.25
CA ILE A 143 5.19 -6.47 2.42
C ILE A 143 5.31 -7.46 3.57
N ILE A 144 4.45 -7.36 4.57
CA ILE A 144 4.25 -8.36 5.60
C ILE A 144 3.05 -9.20 5.17
N GLU A 145 3.24 -10.48 4.99
CA GLU A 145 2.20 -11.42 4.55
C GLU A 145 2.46 -12.81 5.12
N HIS A 146 1.40 -13.54 5.31
CA HIS A 146 1.44 -14.95 5.72
C HIS A 146 0.91 -15.89 4.63
N ASP A 147 0.27 -15.37 3.58
CA ASP A 147 -0.10 -16.15 2.39
C ASP A 147 1.13 -16.32 1.49
N MET A 148 1.67 -17.54 1.47
CA MET A 148 2.87 -17.86 0.71
C MET A 148 2.68 -17.69 -0.80
N GLN A 149 1.46 -17.82 -1.35
CA GLN A 149 1.21 -17.57 -2.78
C GLN A 149 1.40 -16.09 -3.10
N VAL A 150 0.89 -15.21 -2.24
CA VAL A 150 1.06 -13.75 -2.38
C VAL A 150 2.53 -13.38 -2.26
N VAL A 151 3.22 -13.89 -1.21
CA VAL A 151 4.65 -13.63 -0.98
C VAL A 151 5.47 -14.02 -2.20
N PHE A 152 5.34 -15.26 -2.69
CA PHE A 152 6.12 -15.73 -3.85
C PHE A 152 5.77 -15.04 -5.17
N SER A 153 4.56 -14.47 -5.28
CA SER A 153 4.14 -13.74 -6.48
C SER A 153 4.73 -12.34 -6.57
N LEU A 154 5.09 -11.73 -5.42
CA LEU A 154 5.45 -10.31 -5.31
C LEU A 154 6.89 -10.06 -4.88
N ALA A 155 7.50 -10.99 -4.13
CA ALA A 155 8.76 -10.74 -3.49
C ALA A 155 9.96 -10.99 -4.42
N TYR A 156 10.91 -10.06 -4.43
CA TYR A 156 12.25 -10.25 -4.96
C TYR A 156 13.18 -10.89 -3.91
N LYS A 157 12.98 -10.53 -2.64
CA LYS A 157 13.73 -11.05 -1.48
C LYS A 157 12.74 -11.28 -0.34
N ILE A 158 12.89 -12.39 0.36
CA ILE A 158 12.04 -12.80 1.48
C ILE A 158 12.90 -12.93 2.73
N SER A 159 12.43 -12.35 3.84
CA SER A 159 12.95 -12.59 5.18
C SER A 159 11.86 -13.30 5.99
N VAL A 160 12.14 -14.52 6.42
CA VAL A 160 11.19 -15.35 7.16
C VAL A 160 11.40 -15.15 8.65
N LEU A 161 10.35 -14.67 9.32
CA LEU A 161 10.35 -14.39 10.74
C LEU A 161 9.57 -15.48 11.48
N ALA A 162 10.19 -16.15 12.44
CA ALA A 162 9.52 -17.11 13.30
C ALA A 162 9.97 -16.92 14.75
N ARG A 163 9.02 -16.90 15.69
CA ARG A 163 9.26 -16.74 17.13
C ARG A 163 10.17 -15.57 17.50
N GLY A 164 10.01 -14.44 16.77
CA GLY A 164 10.77 -13.22 17.01
C GLY A 164 12.18 -13.19 16.41
N THR A 165 12.58 -14.20 15.63
CA THR A 165 13.89 -14.27 14.97
C THR A 165 13.76 -14.49 13.48
N VAL A 166 14.68 -13.94 12.67
CA VAL A 166 14.80 -14.24 11.24
C VAL A 166 15.45 -15.60 11.09
N ILE A 167 14.70 -16.58 10.60
CA ILE A 167 15.18 -17.96 10.43
C ILE A 167 15.75 -18.25 9.05
N ALA A 168 15.34 -17.48 8.03
CA ALA A 168 15.85 -17.59 6.67
C ALA A 168 15.74 -16.25 5.94
N GLU A 169 16.64 -16.00 5.00
CA GLU A 169 16.60 -14.82 4.14
C GLU A 169 17.19 -15.15 2.76
N GLY A 170 16.48 -14.76 1.69
CA GLY A 170 16.94 -15.03 0.34
C GLY A 170 15.87 -14.79 -0.74
N PRO A 171 16.20 -15.12 -2.01
CA PRO A 171 15.23 -15.07 -3.09
C PRO A 171 14.16 -16.17 -2.93
N PRO A 172 12.98 -16.02 -3.58
CA PRO A 172 11.86 -16.95 -3.45
C PRO A 172 12.21 -18.42 -3.58
N ASP A 173 13.02 -18.79 -4.57
CA ASP A 173 13.37 -20.19 -4.82
C ASP A 173 14.22 -20.82 -3.70
N THR A 174 15.11 -20.03 -3.10
CA THR A 174 15.88 -20.47 -1.92
C THR A 174 14.97 -20.69 -0.72
N ILE A 175 14.03 -19.78 -0.49
CA ILE A 175 13.11 -19.85 0.63
C ILE A 175 12.14 -21.02 0.52
N LYS A 176 11.63 -21.32 -0.67
CA LYS A 176 10.77 -22.48 -0.92
C LYS A 176 11.42 -23.81 -0.55
N GLY A 177 12.73 -23.92 -0.78
CA GLY A 177 13.50 -25.14 -0.52
C GLY A 177 14.08 -25.25 0.90
N ASP A 178 13.95 -24.23 1.74
CA ASP A 178 14.54 -24.24 3.08
C ASP A 178 13.70 -25.11 4.05
N PRO A 179 14.27 -26.19 4.63
CA PRO A 179 13.54 -27.07 5.55
C PRO A 179 12.97 -26.35 6.77
N ARG A 180 13.66 -25.33 7.29
CA ARG A 180 13.24 -24.56 8.46
C ARG A 180 11.97 -23.75 8.16
N VAL A 181 11.85 -23.25 6.92
CA VAL A 181 10.67 -22.51 6.46
C VAL A 181 9.51 -23.49 6.26
N GLN A 182 9.79 -24.68 5.68
CA GLN A 182 8.80 -25.72 5.48
C GLN A 182 8.22 -26.19 6.83
N GLU A 183 9.06 -26.42 7.82
CA GLU A 183 8.63 -26.77 9.17
C GLU A 183 7.79 -25.68 9.83
N ALA A 184 8.20 -24.42 9.73
CA ALA A 184 7.56 -23.29 10.41
C ALA A 184 6.22 -22.87 9.80
N TYR A 185 6.06 -22.96 8.48
CA TYR A 185 4.93 -22.37 7.74
C TYR A 185 4.14 -23.34 6.85
N LEU A 186 4.73 -24.42 6.39
CA LEU A 186 4.07 -25.36 5.48
C LEU A 186 3.53 -26.59 6.21
N GLY A 187 3.62 -26.61 7.54
CA GLY A 187 3.15 -27.72 8.39
C GLY A 187 3.90 -28.99 8.05
N GLY A 188 4.96 -29.28 8.79
CA GLY A 188 5.83 -30.42 8.54
C GLY A 188 5.08 -31.72 8.30
N THR A 189 4.93 -32.06 7.03
CA THR A 189 4.75 -33.45 6.61
C THR A 189 5.99 -33.80 5.80
N VAL A 190 7.08 -33.99 6.52
CA VAL A 190 8.20 -34.75 5.98
C VAL A 190 7.80 -36.21 6.21
N VAL A 191 7.35 -36.88 5.16
CA VAL A 191 7.41 -38.32 5.03
C VAL A 191 8.61 -38.63 4.16
#